data_0dafb331f6cdb634ec631293fb3b0beb
#
_entry.id   0dafb331f6cdb634ec631293fb3b0beb
#
_cell.length_a   1.000
_cell.length_b   1.000
_cell.length_c   1.000
_cell.angle_alpha   90.00
_cell.angle_beta   90.00
_cell.angle_gamma   90.00
#
_symmetry.space_group_name_H-M   'P 1'
#
loop_
_entity.id
_entity.type
_entity.pdbx_description
1 polymer ?
#
loop_
_entity_poly.entity_id
_entity_poly.type
_entity_poly.pdbx_seq_one_letter_code
_entity_poly.pdbx_strand_id
1 'polypeptide(L)'
;MNEGRSEQRRSDDGDRAFFGRRKGHKLRQHQADLIAHLLPHLALDIAQQAPANAGGIFDPPAEEVRLEIGFGGGEHLAAEALGHPATGFIGCEPYVNGMAKILAQVEAHNIGNVRLFAGDAAELLS
;
A
#
# COMPACT_ATOMS: atom_id res chain seq x y z
N MET A 1 19.38 20.30 -12.56
CA MET A 1 18.90 19.42 -13.60
C MET A 1 19.35 18.01 -13.40
N ASN A 2 20.66 17.79 -13.34
CA ASN A 2 21.19 16.44 -13.14
C ASN A 2 20.82 15.86 -11.79
N GLU A 3 20.70 16.69 -10.80
CA GLU A 3 20.30 16.26 -9.45
C GLU A 3 18.93 15.62 -9.45
N GLY A 4 17.98 16.22 -10.17
CA GLY A 4 16.65 15.65 -10.26
C GLY A 4 16.63 14.29 -10.91
N ARG A 5 17.49 14.07 -11.90
CA ARG A 5 17.59 12.77 -12.54
C ARG A 5 18.17 11.70 -11.62
N SER A 6 19.15 12.09 -10.79
CA SER A 6 19.74 11.15 -9.84
C SER A 6 18.72 10.72 -8.79
N GLU A 7 17.98 11.66 -8.26
CA GLU A 7 16.94 11.37 -7.28
C GLU A 7 15.88 10.45 -7.87
N GLN A 8 15.50 10.71 -9.11
CA GLN A 8 14.51 9.92 -9.78
C GLN A 8 14.98 8.49 -9.99
N ARG A 9 16.25 8.30 -10.33
CA ARG A 9 16.79 6.94 -10.47
C ARG A 9 16.77 6.19 -9.15
N ARG A 10 17.05 6.88 -8.05
CA ARG A 10 16.98 6.26 -6.74
C ARG A 10 15.56 5.85 -6.38
N SER A 11 14.58 6.69 -6.75
CA SER A 11 13.18 6.34 -6.58
C SER A 11 12.81 5.09 -7.35
N ASP A 12 13.28 5.00 -8.59
CA ASP A 12 13.03 3.84 -9.42
C ASP A 12 13.60 2.58 -8.83
N ASP A 13 14.79 2.67 -8.25
CA ASP A 13 15.41 1.52 -7.59
C ASP A 13 14.62 1.10 -6.35
N GLY A 14 14.12 2.08 -5.59
CA GLY A 14 13.26 1.80 -4.45
C GLY A 14 11.95 1.14 -4.86
N ASP A 15 11.37 1.64 -5.94
CA ASP A 15 10.14 1.07 -6.49
C ASP A 15 10.35 -0.37 -6.90
N ARG A 16 11.49 -0.67 -7.53
CA ARG A 16 11.80 -2.04 -7.93
C ARG A 16 11.98 -2.98 -6.76
N ALA A 17 12.41 -2.49 -5.61
CA ALA A 17 12.53 -3.30 -4.42
C ALA A 17 11.17 -3.81 -3.94
N PHE A 18 10.10 -3.01 -4.14
CA PHE A 18 8.74 -3.40 -3.76
C PHE A 18 7.99 -4.10 -4.89
N PHE A 19 8.12 -3.62 -6.11
CA PHE A 19 7.23 -3.99 -7.20
C PHE A 19 7.89 -4.78 -8.32
N GLY A 20 9.18 -5.07 -8.20
CA GLY A 20 9.91 -5.76 -9.24
C GLY A 20 9.90 -4.95 -10.53
N ARG A 21 9.34 -5.51 -11.58
CA ARG A 21 9.28 -4.83 -12.87
C ARG A 21 7.95 -4.12 -13.12
N ARG A 22 7.04 -4.20 -12.19
CA ARG A 22 5.70 -3.65 -12.35
C ARG A 22 5.71 -2.19 -11.99
N LYS A 23 5.96 -1.38 -13.00
CA LYS A 23 6.05 0.05 -12.86
C LYS A 23 5.28 0.70 -14.00
N GLY A 24 4.33 1.54 -13.67
CA GLY A 24 3.53 2.26 -14.64
C GLY A 24 4.18 3.58 -15.00
N HIS A 25 3.38 4.62 -15.01
CA HIS A 25 3.86 5.96 -15.29
C HIS A 25 4.80 6.44 -14.20
N LYS A 26 5.62 7.41 -14.57
CA LYS A 26 6.52 8.08 -13.66
C LYS A 26 5.75 8.70 -12.50
N LEU A 27 6.21 8.46 -11.30
CA LEU A 27 5.61 9.01 -10.10
C LEU A 27 5.95 10.50 -9.95
N ARG A 28 5.00 11.24 -9.42
CA ARG A 28 5.26 12.60 -8.94
C ARG A 28 6.06 12.52 -7.66
N GLN A 29 6.76 13.61 -7.32
CA GLN A 29 7.61 13.64 -6.13
C GLN A 29 6.83 13.28 -4.86
N HIS A 30 5.65 13.83 -4.67
CA HIS A 30 4.85 13.54 -3.48
C HIS A 30 4.47 12.06 -3.41
N GLN A 31 4.13 11.47 -4.56
CA GLN A 31 3.81 10.04 -4.61
C GLN A 31 5.02 9.18 -4.28
N ALA A 32 6.19 9.56 -4.78
CA ALA A 32 7.42 8.85 -4.45
C ALA A 32 7.73 8.96 -2.95
N ASP A 33 7.49 10.11 -2.34
CA ASP A 33 7.67 10.31 -0.92
C ASP A 33 6.73 9.42 -0.10
N LEU A 34 5.49 9.28 -0.53
CA LEU A 34 4.54 8.39 0.14
C LEU A 34 4.98 6.93 0.09
N ILE A 35 5.48 6.49 -1.06
CA ILE A 35 6.03 5.14 -1.20
C ILE A 35 7.21 4.95 -0.23
N ALA A 36 8.08 5.94 -0.14
CA ALA A 36 9.28 5.83 0.68
C ALA A 36 8.98 5.91 2.19
N HIS A 37 8.02 6.72 2.60
CA HIS A 37 7.84 7.07 4.00
C HIS A 37 6.53 6.59 4.63
N LEU A 38 5.45 6.50 3.88
CA LEU A 38 4.17 6.04 4.42
C LEU A 38 3.97 4.53 4.24
N LEU A 39 4.28 4.02 3.06
CA LEU A 39 4.05 2.59 2.77
C LEU A 39 4.70 1.66 3.79
N PRO A 40 5.92 1.89 4.26
CA PRO A 40 6.52 0.98 5.25
C PRO A 40 5.70 0.79 6.52
N HIS A 41 4.90 1.77 6.90
CA HIS A 41 4.04 1.69 8.08
C HIS A 41 2.77 0.89 7.83
N LEU A 42 2.38 0.74 6.57
CA LEU A 42 1.15 0.07 6.18
C LEU A 42 1.38 -1.28 5.51
N ALA A 43 2.60 -1.54 5.08
CA ALA A 43 2.92 -2.71 4.28
C ALA A 43 2.87 -3.98 5.12
N LEU A 44 2.29 -5.03 4.55
CA LEU A 44 2.35 -6.36 5.12
C LEU A 44 3.62 -7.05 4.66
N ASP A 45 4.29 -7.69 5.59
CA ASP A 45 5.47 -8.49 5.31
C ASP A 45 5.11 -9.96 5.44
N ILE A 46 5.03 -10.65 4.31
CA ILE A 46 4.65 -12.07 4.30
C ILE A 46 5.74 -12.97 4.90
N ALA A 47 6.95 -12.44 5.07
CA ALA A 47 8.02 -13.18 5.71
C ALA A 47 7.86 -13.22 7.23
N GLN A 48 7.09 -12.32 7.79
CA GLN A 48 6.81 -12.30 9.21
C GLN A 48 5.68 -13.29 9.53
N GLN A 49 5.77 -13.88 10.71
CA GLN A 49 4.72 -14.79 11.13
C GLN A 49 3.41 -14.04 11.31
N ALA A 50 2.36 -14.56 10.70
CA ALA A 50 1.05 -13.97 10.84
C ALA A 50 0.56 -14.06 12.28
N PRO A 51 -0.16 -13.03 12.78
CA PRO A 51 -0.78 -13.14 14.10
C PRO A 51 -1.86 -14.22 14.10
N ALA A 52 -2.15 -14.75 15.27
CA ALA A 52 -3.18 -15.79 15.41
C ALA A 52 -4.55 -15.32 14.92
N ASN A 53 -4.78 -14.02 14.99
CA ASN A 53 -6.00 -13.39 14.51
C ASN A 53 -5.61 -12.29 13.53
N ALA A 54 -6.13 -12.36 12.30
CA ALA A 54 -5.81 -11.39 11.26
C ALA A 54 -6.15 -9.95 11.68
N GLY A 55 -7.17 -9.76 12.52
CA GLY A 55 -7.52 -8.45 13.04
C GLY A 55 -6.41 -7.82 13.87
N GLY A 56 -5.49 -8.63 14.38
CA GLY A 56 -4.39 -8.16 15.22
C GLY A 56 -3.32 -7.37 14.47
N ILE A 57 -3.33 -7.37 13.15
CA ILE A 57 -2.39 -6.54 12.38
C ILE A 57 -2.81 -5.06 12.36
N PHE A 58 -4.00 -4.77 12.84
CA PHE A 58 -4.51 -3.40 12.92
C PHE A 58 -4.44 -2.88 14.35
N ASP A 59 -4.34 -1.57 14.50
CA ASP A 59 -4.30 -0.93 15.81
C ASP A 59 -5.28 0.26 15.82
N PRO A 60 -6.40 0.18 16.54
CA PRO A 60 -6.80 -0.97 17.37
C PRO A 60 -7.14 -2.21 16.54
N PRO A 61 -7.17 -3.40 17.15
CA PRO A 61 -7.50 -4.61 16.41
C PRO A 61 -8.84 -4.54 15.71
N ALA A 62 -8.90 -5.06 14.49
CA ALA A 62 -10.12 -5.02 13.69
C ALA A 62 -11.04 -6.19 14.05
N GLU A 63 -12.34 -5.93 14.06
CA GLU A 63 -13.35 -6.97 14.31
C GLU A 63 -13.54 -7.88 13.11
N GLU A 64 -13.37 -7.34 11.91
CA GLU A 64 -13.51 -8.06 10.65
C GLU A 64 -12.39 -7.62 9.73
N VAL A 65 -11.91 -8.52 8.88
CA VAL A 65 -10.86 -8.19 7.90
C VAL A 65 -11.38 -8.54 6.52
N ARG A 66 -11.25 -7.60 5.59
CA ARG A 66 -11.61 -7.77 4.19
C ARG A 66 -10.40 -7.61 3.30
N LEU A 67 -10.37 -8.41 2.24
CA LEU A 67 -9.29 -8.39 1.26
C LEU A 67 -9.78 -7.76 -0.05
N GLU A 68 -9.06 -6.76 -0.54
CA GLU A 68 -9.31 -6.13 -1.83
C GLU A 68 -8.15 -6.44 -2.76
N ILE A 69 -8.46 -6.97 -3.93
CA ILE A 69 -7.46 -7.35 -4.92
C ILE A 69 -7.55 -6.43 -6.12
N GLY A 70 -6.41 -5.85 -6.52
CA GLY A 70 -6.36 -4.98 -7.67
C GLY A 70 -7.25 -3.76 -7.53
N PHE A 71 -7.05 -3.00 -6.47
CA PHE A 71 -7.96 -1.90 -6.09
C PHE A 71 -7.87 -0.66 -7.00
N GLY A 72 -7.06 -0.69 -8.05
CA GLY A 72 -6.97 0.41 -9.01
C GLY A 72 -6.46 1.70 -8.36
N GLY A 73 -7.24 2.78 -8.46
CA GLY A 73 -6.88 4.06 -7.85
C GLY A 73 -7.11 4.14 -6.35
N GLY A 74 -7.72 3.13 -5.77
CA GLY A 74 -7.95 3.07 -4.33
C GLY A 74 -9.12 3.87 -3.81
N GLU A 75 -9.90 4.51 -4.67
CA GLU A 75 -11.02 5.34 -4.24
C GLU A 75 -12.11 4.51 -3.57
N HIS A 76 -12.41 3.35 -4.13
CA HIS A 76 -13.40 2.45 -3.54
C HIS A 76 -12.89 1.88 -2.21
N LEU A 77 -11.64 1.44 -2.17
CA LEU A 77 -11.04 0.93 -0.94
C LEU A 77 -11.03 1.98 0.15
N ALA A 78 -10.67 3.21 -0.19
CA ALA A 78 -10.65 4.32 0.77
C ALA A 78 -12.05 4.61 1.29
N ALA A 79 -13.05 4.65 0.41
CA ALA A 79 -14.42 4.90 0.81
C ALA A 79 -14.95 3.81 1.74
N GLU A 80 -14.65 2.56 1.42
CA GLU A 80 -15.06 1.43 2.26
C GLU A 80 -14.40 1.50 3.63
N ALA A 81 -13.11 1.81 3.68
CA ALA A 81 -12.38 1.91 4.94
C ALA A 81 -12.95 3.02 5.82
N LEU A 82 -13.27 4.17 5.22
CA LEU A 82 -13.85 5.29 5.96
C LEU A 82 -15.24 4.96 6.47
N GLY A 83 -16.02 4.21 5.70
CA GLY A 83 -17.37 3.83 6.07
C GLY A 83 -17.47 2.70 7.09
N HIS A 84 -16.36 1.97 7.30
CA HIS A 84 -16.36 0.80 8.19
C HIS A 84 -15.12 0.82 9.08
N PRO A 85 -15.06 1.73 10.06
CA PRO A 85 -13.83 1.92 10.84
C PRO A 85 -13.44 0.73 11.72
N ALA A 86 -14.35 -0.15 12.06
CA ALA A 86 -14.04 -1.35 12.84
C ALA A 86 -13.56 -2.52 11.98
N THR A 87 -13.64 -2.37 10.66
CA THR A 87 -13.20 -3.37 9.71
C THR A 87 -11.77 -3.03 9.25
N GLY A 88 -10.90 -4.02 9.20
CA GLY A 88 -9.58 -3.85 8.64
C GLY A 88 -9.58 -4.25 7.17
N PHE A 89 -8.95 -3.46 6.34
CA PHE A 89 -8.88 -3.72 4.91
C PHE A 89 -7.44 -4.03 4.51
N ILE A 90 -7.26 -5.12 3.78
CA ILE A 90 -5.97 -5.46 3.19
C ILE A 90 -6.10 -5.30 1.70
N GLY A 91 -5.33 -4.39 1.11
CA GLY A 91 -5.31 -4.17 -0.33
C GLY A 91 -4.07 -4.77 -0.96
N CYS A 92 -4.25 -5.52 -2.04
CA CYS A 92 -3.15 -6.10 -2.80
C CYS A 92 -3.06 -5.39 -4.13
N GLU A 93 -1.89 -4.83 -4.44
CA GLU A 93 -1.68 -4.11 -5.68
C GLU A 93 -0.24 -4.31 -6.16
N PRO A 94 -0.04 -4.91 -7.34
CA PRO A 94 1.31 -5.14 -7.86
C PRO A 94 1.93 -3.91 -8.54
N TYR A 95 1.14 -2.90 -8.86
CA TYR A 95 1.62 -1.74 -9.61
C TYR A 95 1.85 -0.55 -8.71
N VAL A 96 3.01 0.10 -8.89
CA VAL A 96 3.43 1.21 -8.04
C VAL A 96 2.49 2.41 -8.15
N ASN A 97 1.93 2.66 -9.34
CA ASN A 97 1.04 3.79 -9.52
C ASN A 97 -0.27 3.63 -8.75
N GLY A 98 -0.82 2.42 -8.74
CA GLY A 98 -2.01 2.13 -7.93
C GLY A 98 -1.71 2.25 -6.45
N MET A 99 -0.57 1.73 -6.03
CA MET A 99 -0.14 1.85 -4.64
C MET A 99 0.03 3.32 -4.22
N ALA A 100 0.65 4.13 -5.07
CA ALA A 100 0.81 5.55 -4.77
C ALA A 100 -0.52 6.27 -4.61
N LYS A 101 -1.50 5.89 -5.42
CA LYS A 101 -2.83 6.51 -5.35
C LYS A 101 -3.56 6.18 -4.05
N ILE A 102 -3.53 4.92 -3.61
CA ILE A 102 -4.15 4.57 -2.32
C ILE A 102 -3.42 5.26 -1.16
N LEU A 103 -2.11 5.37 -1.23
CA LEU A 103 -1.36 6.07 -0.18
C LEU A 103 -1.77 7.54 -0.08
N ALA A 104 -2.02 8.19 -1.21
CA ALA A 104 -2.50 9.57 -1.22
C ALA A 104 -3.87 9.68 -0.55
N GLN A 105 -4.77 8.70 -0.76
CA GLN A 105 -6.06 8.66 -0.10
C GLN A 105 -5.92 8.45 1.40
N VAL A 106 -5.03 7.55 1.81
CA VAL A 106 -4.78 7.27 3.22
C VAL A 106 -4.28 8.53 3.92
N GLU A 107 -3.35 9.23 3.30
CA GLU A 107 -2.82 10.47 3.86
C GLU A 107 -3.90 11.56 3.93
N ALA A 108 -4.62 11.78 2.83
CA ALA A 108 -5.59 12.86 2.73
C ALA A 108 -6.74 12.71 3.73
N HIS A 109 -7.13 11.48 4.02
CA HIS A 109 -8.28 11.19 4.88
C HIS A 109 -7.91 10.57 6.22
N ASN A 110 -6.62 10.47 6.50
CA ASN A 110 -6.09 9.91 7.74
C ASN A 110 -6.69 8.53 8.04
N ILE A 111 -6.64 7.64 7.05
CA ILE A 111 -7.22 6.31 7.15
C ILE A 111 -6.29 5.39 7.93
N GLY A 112 -6.77 4.78 9.00
CA GLY A 112 -5.95 3.93 9.86
C GLY A 112 -6.20 2.43 9.73
N ASN A 113 -7.27 2.03 9.04
CA ASN A 113 -7.70 0.64 8.96
C ASN A 113 -7.41 -0.01 7.61
N VAL A 114 -6.33 0.42 6.96
CA VAL A 114 -5.86 -0.16 5.69
C VAL A 114 -4.44 -0.66 5.88
N ARG A 115 -4.18 -1.86 5.39
CA ARG A 115 -2.83 -2.41 5.26
C ARG A 115 -2.68 -2.85 3.81
N LEU A 116 -1.45 -2.79 3.31
CA LEU A 116 -1.20 -2.94 1.88
C LEU A 116 -0.16 -4.02 1.62
N PHE A 117 -0.38 -4.76 0.55
CA PHE A 117 0.58 -5.73 0.07
C PHE A 117 0.98 -5.37 -1.36
N ALA A 118 2.27 -5.14 -1.56
CA ALA A 118 2.82 -4.76 -2.86
C ALA A 118 3.15 -6.02 -3.66
N GLY A 119 2.13 -6.65 -4.20
CA GLY A 119 2.30 -7.88 -4.96
C GLY A 119 0.95 -8.47 -5.34
N ASP A 120 0.99 -9.68 -5.86
CA ASP A 120 -0.21 -10.41 -6.24
C ASP A 120 -0.84 -11.07 -5.00
N ALA A 121 -2.16 -11.12 -4.99
CA ALA A 121 -2.89 -11.78 -3.92
C ALA A 121 -2.49 -13.25 -3.76
N ALA A 122 -2.10 -13.91 -4.85
CA ALA A 122 -1.65 -15.29 -4.79
C ALA A 122 -0.45 -15.48 -3.87
N GLU A 123 0.46 -14.51 -3.82
CA GLU A 123 1.61 -14.55 -2.92
C GLU A 123 1.17 -14.44 -1.47
N LEU A 124 0.21 -13.57 -1.20
CA LEU A 124 -0.29 -13.34 0.15
C LEU A 124 -1.05 -14.54 0.68
N LEU A 125 -1.78 -15.23 -0.20
CA LEU A 125 -2.66 -16.34 0.19
C LEU A 125 -1.99 -17.72 0.15
N SER A 126 -0.76 -17.79 -0.34
CA SER A 126 -0.04 -19.06 -0.44
C SER A 126 0.54 -19.57 0.89
#